data_46f6d8f32459e0b2cd3fb94e285f0c7c
#
_entry.id   46f6d8f32459e0b2cd3fb94e285f0c7c
#
_cell.length_a   1.000
_cell.length_b   1.000
_cell.length_c   1.000
_cell.angle_alpha   90.00
_cell.angle_beta   90.00
_cell.angle_gamma   90.00
#
_symmetry.space_group_name_H-M   'P 1'
#
loop_
_entity.id
_entity.type
_entity.pdbx_description
1 polymer ?
#
loop_
_entity_poly.entity_id
_entity_poly.type
_entity_poly.pdbx_seq_one_letter_code
_entity_poly.pdbx_strand_id
1 'polypeptide(L)'
;MPGRIGHGRPVSLLLPQTRACTVLGVQPVEIHGDRYVDVALRIDDAGPEPVRARLSAFDCPNDLAAGERVTARFTMGVVTKLERVS
;
A
#
# COMPACT_ATOMS: atom_id res chain seq x y z
N MET A 1 -29.70 -2.67 -10.82
CA MET A 1 -29.08 -2.43 -10.64
C MET A 1 -28.33 -2.54 -10.49
N PRO A 2 -28.61 -2.63 -10.46
CA PRO A 2 -27.76 -2.46 -10.21
C PRO A 2 -26.78 -2.51 -10.05
N GLY A 3 -26.77 -2.51 -10.13
CA GLY A 3 -25.93 -2.18 -9.89
C GLY A 3 -25.21 -2.33 -9.70
N ARG A 4 -25.37 -2.11 -9.68
CA ARG A 4 -24.62 -1.83 -9.45
C ARG A 4 -23.64 -1.96 -9.27
N ILE A 5 -23.71 -2.00 -9.27
CA ILE A 5 -22.94 -1.94 -9.23
C ILE A 5 -21.88 -2.11 -9.10
N GLY A 6 -21.93 -2.28 -9.02
CA GLY A 6 -21.25 -2.48 -8.78
C GLY A 6 -20.21 -2.42 -8.88
N HIS A 7 -20.04 -2.43 -9.15
CA HIS A 7 -18.93 -2.25 -9.25
C HIS A 7 -18.05 -2.32 -8.24
N GLY A 8 -18.34 -2.57 -7.44
CA GLY A 8 -17.72 -2.71 -6.32
C GLY A 8 -16.39 -2.30 -6.09
N ARG A 9 -15.96 -1.44 -6.47
CA ARG A 9 -14.82 -1.14 -6.36
C ARG A 9 -14.34 -0.52 -5.23
N PRO A 10 -14.47 0.69 -4.93
CA PRO A 10 -13.79 1.30 -3.80
C PRO A 10 -14.22 0.74 -2.46
N VAL A 11 -15.45 0.26 -2.41
CA VAL A 11 -15.95 -0.34 -1.18
C VAL A 11 -15.07 -1.49 -0.72
N SER A 12 -14.53 -2.26 -1.65
CA SER A 12 -13.73 -3.42 -1.28
C SER A 12 -12.45 -3.05 -0.53
N LEU A 13 -11.96 -1.82 -0.66
CA LEU A 13 -10.77 -1.40 0.07
C LEU A 13 -11.02 -1.16 1.55
N LEU A 14 -12.28 -1.09 1.98
CA LEU A 14 -12.61 -0.93 3.39
C LEU A 14 -12.49 -2.23 4.17
N LEU A 15 -12.51 -3.36 3.48
CA LEU A 15 -12.36 -4.66 4.12
C LEU A 15 -10.89 -5.01 4.24
N PRO A 16 -10.49 -5.75 5.29
CA PRO A 16 -9.11 -6.24 5.36
C PRO A 16 -8.78 -7.07 4.14
N GLN A 17 -7.70 -6.74 3.46
CA GLN A 17 -7.32 -7.45 2.26
C GLN A 17 -5.85 -7.21 1.94
N THR A 18 -5.30 -8.06 1.08
CA THR A 18 -3.96 -7.87 0.55
C THR A 18 -4.05 -7.63 -0.94
N ARG A 19 -3.23 -6.72 -1.45
CA ARG A 19 -3.22 -6.38 -2.87
C ARG A 19 -1.79 -6.34 -3.38
N ALA A 20 -1.62 -6.77 -4.62
CA ALA A 20 -0.33 -6.66 -5.29
C ALA A 20 -0.12 -5.21 -5.72
N CYS A 21 1.06 -4.68 -5.41
CA CYS A 21 1.39 -3.29 -5.68
C CYS A 21 2.79 -3.18 -6.26
N THR A 22 3.04 -2.07 -6.93
CA THR A 22 4.38 -1.69 -7.37
C THR A 22 4.79 -0.45 -6.60
N VAL A 23 6.00 -0.45 -6.08
CA VAL A 23 6.53 0.68 -5.34
C VAL A 23 6.90 1.78 -6.31
N LEU A 24 6.37 2.98 -6.09
CA LEU A 24 6.67 4.14 -6.91
C LEU A 24 7.74 5.02 -6.28
N GLY A 25 7.77 5.07 -4.96
CA GLY A 25 8.77 5.85 -4.25
C GLY A 25 8.83 5.46 -2.78
N VAL A 26 9.97 5.72 -2.16
CA VAL A 26 10.24 5.38 -0.77
C VAL A 26 11.03 6.52 -0.15
N GLN A 27 10.60 6.96 1.04
CA GLN A 27 11.27 8.03 1.75
C GLN A 27 11.35 7.66 3.23
N PRO A 28 12.55 7.34 3.74
CA PRO A 28 12.71 7.12 5.18
C PRO A 28 12.46 8.42 5.94
N VAL A 29 11.80 8.31 7.07
CA VAL A 29 11.46 9.46 7.92
C VAL A 29 11.72 9.06 9.37
N GLU A 30 12.27 10.00 10.14
CA GLU A 30 12.46 9.78 11.56
C GLU A 30 11.67 10.85 12.32
N ILE A 31 10.84 10.41 13.27
CA ILE A 31 10.01 11.32 14.07
C ILE A 31 10.22 10.93 15.53
N HIS A 32 10.76 11.86 16.31
CA HIS A 32 11.00 11.63 17.75
C HIS A 32 11.76 10.33 18.04
N GLY A 33 12.73 10.01 17.20
CA GLY A 33 13.54 8.82 17.37
C GLY A 33 12.94 7.54 16.80
N ASP A 34 11.70 7.57 16.38
CA ASP A 34 11.07 6.40 15.75
C ASP A 34 11.22 6.47 14.24
N ARG A 35 11.44 5.31 13.63
CA ARG A 35 11.65 5.23 12.20
C ARG A 35 10.39 4.85 11.47
N TYR A 36 10.10 5.62 10.43
CA TYR A 36 8.97 5.41 9.54
C TYR A 36 9.43 5.40 8.10
N VAL A 37 8.58 4.93 7.22
CA VAL A 37 8.85 4.97 5.79
C VAL A 37 7.60 5.52 5.11
N ASP A 38 7.78 6.59 4.35
CA ASP A 38 6.71 7.09 3.49
C ASP A 38 6.85 6.38 2.15
N VAL A 39 5.77 5.75 1.71
CA VAL A 39 5.76 5.01 0.46
C VAL A 39 4.68 5.54 -0.46
N ALA A 40 4.95 5.50 -1.73
CA ALA A 40 3.97 5.71 -2.77
C ALA A 40 3.87 4.40 -3.54
N LEU A 41 2.66 3.90 -3.70
CA LEU A 41 2.40 2.60 -4.31
C LEU A 41 1.38 2.76 -5.41
N ARG A 42 1.47 1.88 -6.41
CA ARG A 42 0.39 1.72 -7.38
C ARG A 42 -0.19 0.32 -7.18
N ILE A 43 -1.49 0.25 -6.96
CA ILE A 43 -2.18 -1.04 -6.89
C ILE A 43 -2.30 -1.56 -8.32
N ASP A 44 -1.74 -2.74 -8.57
CA ASP A 44 -1.53 -3.23 -9.93
C ASP A 44 -2.80 -3.36 -10.76
N ASP A 45 -3.92 -3.68 -10.13
CA ASP A 45 -5.17 -3.89 -10.85
C ASP A 45 -6.21 -2.80 -10.59
N ALA A 46 -5.80 -1.66 -10.08
CA ALA A 46 -6.73 -0.61 -9.69
C ALA A 46 -6.50 0.72 -10.41
N GLY A 47 -5.69 0.73 -11.46
CA GLY A 47 -5.45 1.94 -12.23
C GLY A 47 -4.19 2.67 -11.79
N PRO A 48 -3.90 3.82 -12.43
CA PRO A 48 -2.61 4.48 -12.27
C PRO A 48 -2.47 5.36 -11.05
N GLU A 49 -3.54 5.61 -10.31
CA GLU A 49 -3.48 6.55 -9.19
C GLU A 49 -2.63 6.00 -8.05
N PRO A 50 -1.71 6.79 -7.51
CA PRO A 50 -0.87 6.32 -6.42
C PRO A 50 -1.60 6.33 -5.10
N VAL A 51 -1.22 5.39 -4.24
CA VAL A 51 -1.65 5.34 -2.85
C VAL A 51 -0.44 5.67 -2.00
N ARG A 52 -0.59 6.60 -1.08
CA ARG A 52 0.51 6.98 -0.20
C ARG A 52 0.23 6.53 1.22
N ALA A 53 1.29 6.14 1.90
CA ALA A 53 1.15 5.66 3.28
C ALA A 53 2.42 5.92 4.04
N ARG A 54 2.29 6.12 5.35
CA ARG A 54 3.42 6.16 6.27
C ARG A 54 3.35 4.92 7.13
N LEU A 55 4.40 4.13 7.09
CA LEU A 55 4.47 2.87 7.82
C LEU A 55 5.60 2.94 8.83
N SER A 56 5.43 2.24 9.95
CA SER A 56 6.57 1.97 10.82
C SER A 56 7.60 1.19 10.01
N ALA A 57 8.88 1.43 10.27
CA ALA A 57 9.93 0.70 9.61
C ALA A 57 9.82 -0.81 9.84
N PHE A 58 9.16 -1.22 10.92
CA PHE A 58 8.95 -2.64 11.21
C PHE A 58 7.90 -3.28 10.31
N ASP A 59 7.03 -2.47 9.71
CA ASP A 59 5.97 -2.96 8.83
C ASP A 59 6.32 -2.83 7.36
N CYS A 60 7.58 -2.60 7.06
CA CYS A 60 8.05 -2.36 5.71
C CYS A 60 9.34 -3.14 5.49
N PRO A 61 9.54 -3.75 4.31
CA PRO A 61 10.80 -4.44 4.04
C PRO A 61 12.00 -3.49 4.08
N ASN A 62 13.14 -3.99 4.50
CA ASN A 62 14.38 -3.22 4.46
C ASN A 62 14.80 -3.00 3.01
N ASP A 63 15.41 -1.85 2.77
CA ASP A 63 15.99 -1.53 1.45
C ASP A 63 14.98 -1.59 0.31
N LEU A 64 13.74 -1.25 0.62
CA LEU A 64 12.71 -1.18 -0.40
C LEU A 64 13.03 -0.08 -1.40
N ALA A 65 12.84 -0.33 -2.68
CA ALA A 65 13.18 0.60 -3.74
C ALA A 65 12.05 0.75 -4.74
N ALA A 66 12.03 1.89 -5.41
CA ALA A 66 11.07 2.13 -6.48
C ALA A 66 11.21 1.05 -7.56
N GLY A 67 10.11 0.61 -8.10
CA GLY A 67 10.06 -0.46 -9.09
C GLY A 67 9.85 -1.83 -8.51
N GLU A 68 10.06 -2.00 -7.22
CA GLU A 68 9.87 -3.31 -6.58
C GLU A 68 8.40 -3.69 -6.51
N ARG A 69 8.13 -4.99 -6.59
CA ARG A 69 6.78 -5.52 -6.42
C ARG A 69 6.60 -5.96 -4.98
N VAL A 70 5.48 -5.59 -4.40
CA VAL A 70 5.17 -5.91 -3.00
C VAL A 70 3.72 -6.32 -2.87
N THR A 71 3.40 -6.97 -1.76
CA THR A 71 2.02 -7.20 -1.34
C THR A 71 1.72 -6.22 -0.22
N ALA A 72 0.67 -5.45 -0.38
CA ALA A 72 0.25 -4.47 0.62
C ALA A 72 -0.98 -4.97 1.34
N ARG A 73 -0.94 -4.90 2.66
CA ARG A 73 -2.11 -5.22 3.47
C ARG A 73 -2.88 -3.93 3.72
N PHE A 74 -4.17 -3.97 3.43
CA PHE A 74 -5.08 -2.85 3.67
C PHE A 74 -6.01 -3.18 4.82
N THR A 75 -6.22 -2.21 5.69
CA THR A 75 -7.22 -2.29 6.74
C THR A 75 -7.96 -0.96 6.75
N MET A 76 -9.28 -1.01 6.56
CA MET A 76 -10.12 0.20 6.52
C MET A 76 -9.62 1.23 5.50
N GLY A 77 -9.15 0.74 4.36
CA GLY A 77 -8.67 1.60 3.28
C GLY A 77 -7.27 2.16 3.47
N VAL A 78 -6.57 1.74 4.52
CA VAL A 78 -5.24 2.23 4.84
C VAL A 78 -4.24 1.09 4.72
N VAL A 79 -3.09 1.37 4.12
CA VAL A 79 -2.01 0.39 4.06
C VAL A 79 -1.38 0.26 5.45
N THR A 80 -1.32 -0.96 5.95
CA THR A 80 -0.79 -1.21 7.30
C THR A 80 0.51 -2.01 7.28
N LYS A 81 0.83 -2.67 6.19
CA LYS A 81 2.04 -3.48 6.11
C LYS A 81 2.39 -3.75 4.66
N LEU A 82 3.69 -3.83 4.37
CA LEU A 82 4.19 -4.24 3.06
C LEU A 82 5.10 -5.45 3.21
N GLU A 83 5.00 -6.36 2.24
CA GLU A 83 5.87 -7.53 2.18
C GLU A 83 6.36 -7.70 0.75
N ARG A 84 7.61 -8.14 0.61
CA ARG A 84 8.14 -8.43 -0.72
C ARG A 84 7.44 -9.65 -1.29
N VAL A 85 7.22 -9.59 -2.58
CA VAL A 85 6.72 -10.77 -3.31
C VAL A 85 7.88 -11.76 -3.40
N SER A 86 7.64 -12.98 -2.99
CA SER A 86 8.67 -14.03 -3.01
C SER A 86 8.53 -14.92 -4.24
#